data_09074ff27249cd86363b69bea6b69fad
#
_entry.id   09074ff27249cd86363b69bea6b69fad
#
_cell.length_a   1.000
_cell.length_b   1.000
_cell.length_c   1.000
_cell.angle_alpha   90.00
_cell.angle_beta   90.00
_cell.angle_gamma   90.00
#
_symmetry.space_group_name_H-M   'P 1'
#
loop_
_entity.id
_entity.type
_entity.pdbx_description
1 polymer ?
#
loop_
_entity_poly.entity_id
_entity_poly.type
_entity_poly.pdbx_seq_one_letter_code
_entity_poly.pdbx_strand_id
1 'polypeptide(L)'
;MRKIIVRGCAFVAVLFGLSACDTIMTETPTAGDDFVTPFDGLSHNLNFQFAIGDENFERAFLPEEGVGPIFNNVSCEGCHPGDGRGSRDLGFFRFSNGADLAFDLGGPQHQDKALPGVPLEEIPPGVNLSFRMPPPVFGVGLLESIPEGSILANEDIDDDDGDGISGRANMVLAPGYVSAAYVG
;
A
#
# COMPACT_ATOMS: atom_id res chain seq x y z
N MET A 1 -56.35 19.67 -25.35
CA MET A 1 -55.94 19.12 -24.04
C MET A 1 -54.88 18.04 -24.10
N ARG A 2 -54.95 17.05 -25.05
CA ARG A 2 -53.98 15.95 -25.13
C ARG A 2 -52.51 16.36 -25.44
N LYS A 3 -52.28 17.42 -26.24
CA LYS A 3 -50.93 17.91 -26.59
C LYS A 3 -50.23 18.63 -25.45
N ILE A 4 -50.98 19.23 -24.50
CA ILE A 4 -50.41 19.94 -23.35
C ILE A 4 -49.91 18.92 -22.29
N ILE A 5 -50.64 17.82 -22.09
CA ILE A 5 -50.31 16.77 -21.13
C ILE A 5 -48.99 16.06 -21.57
N VAL A 6 -48.84 15.76 -22.85
CA VAL A 6 -47.59 15.11 -23.39
C VAL A 6 -46.38 16.01 -23.21
N ARG A 7 -46.52 17.34 -23.41
CA ARG A 7 -45.41 18.28 -23.18
C ARG A 7 -45.04 18.45 -21.71
N GLY A 8 -46.03 18.41 -20.80
CA GLY A 8 -45.82 18.46 -19.36
C GLY A 8 -45.07 17.20 -18.86
N CYS A 9 -45.48 16.02 -19.28
CA CYS A 9 -44.81 14.77 -18.92
C CYS A 9 -43.38 14.68 -19.44
N ALA A 10 -43.10 15.19 -20.67
CA ALA A 10 -41.75 15.23 -21.21
C ALA A 10 -40.82 16.18 -20.41
N PHE A 11 -41.37 17.32 -19.95
CA PHE A 11 -40.59 18.28 -19.15
C PHE A 11 -40.29 17.79 -17.74
N VAL A 12 -41.21 17.07 -17.11
CA VAL A 12 -41.01 16.44 -15.81
C VAL A 12 -40.03 15.29 -15.89
N ALA A 13 -40.06 14.46 -16.97
CA ALA A 13 -39.12 13.38 -17.19
C ALA A 13 -37.68 13.89 -17.40
N VAL A 14 -37.51 15.03 -18.06
CA VAL A 14 -36.18 15.67 -18.25
C VAL A 14 -35.66 16.22 -16.91
N LEU A 15 -36.49 16.79 -16.06
CA LEU A 15 -36.11 17.30 -14.75
C LEU A 15 -35.68 16.16 -13.79
N PHE A 16 -36.38 15.03 -13.82
CA PHE A 16 -35.96 13.83 -13.06
C PHE A 16 -34.71 13.17 -13.59
N GLY A 17 -34.46 13.22 -14.89
CA GLY A 17 -33.23 12.68 -15.50
C GLY A 17 -31.96 13.46 -15.13
N LEU A 18 -32.07 14.77 -14.86
CA LEU A 18 -30.93 15.60 -14.47
C LEU A 18 -30.51 15.40 -13.00
N SER A 19 -31.45 15.01 -12.13
CA SER A 19 -31.15 14.71 -10.72
C SER A 19 -30.49 13.34 -10.49
N ALA A 20 -30.53 12.45 -11.48
CA ALA A 20 -29.96 11.10 -11.36
C ALA A 20 -28.43 11.10 -11.57
N CYS A 21 -27.86 12.15 -12.16
CA CYS A 21 -26.43 12.22 -12.41
C CYS A 21 -25.62 12.46 -11.13
N ASP A 22 -26.14 13.18 -10.16
CA ASP A 22 -25.45 13.45 -8.88
C ASP A 22 -25.31 12.21 -8.01
N THR A 23 -26.17 11.20 -8.21
CA THR A 23 -26.13 9.95 -7.43
C THR A 23 -25.17 8.90 -8.02
N ILE A 24 -24.69 9.11 -9.25
CA ILE A 24 -23.81 8.18 -9.97
C ILE A 24 -22.36 8.68 -9.97
N MET A 25 -22.16 9.98 -9.76
CA MET A 25 -20.82 10.55 -9.65
C MET A 25 -20.34 10.45 -8.19
N THR A 26 -19.29 9.69 -7.97
CA THR A 26 -18.56 9.73 -6.71
C THR A 26 -17.97 11.13 -6.52
N GLU A 27 -18.20 11.74 -5.37
CA GLU A 27 -17.54 13.00 -5.03
C GLU A 27 -16.02 12.76 -5.05
N THR A 28 -15.27 13.71 -5.60
CA THR A 28 -13.81 13.66 -5.51
C THR A 28 -13.43 13.90 -4.05
N PRO A 29 -12.71 12.98 -3.40
CA PRO A 29 -12.26 13.19 -2.03
C PRO A 29 -11.47 14.49 -1.90
N THR A 30 -11.52 15.10 -0.73
CA THR A 30 -10.71 16.29 -0.43
C THR A 30 -9.24 15.86 -0.39
N ALA A 31 -8.39 16.52 -1.16
CA ALA A 31 -6.97 16.16 -1.21
C ALA A 31 -6.36 16.18 0.20
N GLY A 32 -5.83 15.06 0.63
CA GLY A 32 -5.27 14.84 1.97
C GLY A 32 -6.11 13.93 2.88
N ASP A 33 -7.40 13.71 2.55
CA ASP A 33 -8.29 12.85 3.35
C ASP A 33 -8.58 11.50 2.66
N ASP A 34 -7.94 11.25 1.52
CA ASP A 34 -8.33 10.18 0.60
C ASP A 34 -8.13 8.77 1.18
N PHE A 35 -7.24 8.61 2.17
CA PHE A 35 -6.83 7.30 2.70
C PHE A 35 -6.83 7.21 4.23
N VAL A 36 -7.16 8.31 4.92
CA VAL A 36 -7.15 8.40 6.40
C VAL A 36 -8.48 8.04 7.04
N THR A 37 -9.45 7.57 6.25
CA THR A 37 -10.77 7.20 6.77
C THR A 37 -10.99 5.68 6.71
N PRO A 38 -11.63 5.09 7.73
CA PRO A 38 -11.99 3.69 7.70
C PRO A 38 -13.06 3.41 6.65
N PHE A 39 -13.21 2.14 6.25
CA PHE A 39 -14.33 1.73 5.39
C PHE A 39 -15.68 2.02 6.04
N ASP A 40 -16.65 2.41 5.23
CA ASP A 40 -18.04 2.55 5.66
C ASP A 40 -18.60 1.22 6.18
N GLY A 41 -19.44 1.31 7.22
CA GLY A 41 -20.16 0.14 7.75
C GLY A 41 -19.33 -0.78 8.65
N LEU A 42 -18.12 -0.40 9.05
CA LEU A 42 -17.36 -1.14 10.03
C LEU A 42 -18.07 -1.21 11.39
N SER A 43 -17.91 -2.32 12.12
CA SER A 43 -18.39 -2.42 13.50
C SER A 43 -17.69 -1.39 14.39
N HIS A 44 -18.33 -1.05 15.54
CA HIS A 44 -17.72 -0.14 16.51
C HIS A 44 -16.32 -0.59 16.97
N ASN A 45 -16.11 -1.90 17.16
CA ASN A 45 -14.81 -2.45 17.53
C ASN A 45 -13.75 -2.26 16.45
N LEU A 46 -14.11 -2.45 15.18
CA LEU A 46 -13.18 -2.26 14.06
C LEU A 46 -12.83 -0.78 13.85
N ASN A 47 -13.81 0.12 14.01
CA ASN A 47 -13.55 1.56 13.99
C ASN A 47 -12.61 1.98 15.13
N PHE A 48 -12.77 1.40 16.33
CA PHE A 48 -11.88 1.66 17.45
C PHE A 48 -10.46 1.13 17.20
N GLN A 49 -10.34 -0.08 16.63
CA GLN A 49 -9.03 -0.64 16.24
C GLN A 49 -8.36 0.19 15.15
N PHE A 50 -9.13 0.69 14.18
CA PHE A 50 -8.63 1.61 13.17
C PHE A 50 -8.03 2.86 13.80
N ALA A 51 -8.78 3.54 14.68
CA ALA A 51 -8.30 4.77 15.33
C ALA A 51 -7.01 4.57 16.14
N ILE A 52 -6.87 3.44 16.85
CA ILE A 52 -5.63 3.09 17.56
C ILE A 52 -4.51 2.78 16.57
N GLY A 53 -4.83 2.10 15.47
CA GLY A 53 -3.86 1.78 14.43
C GLY A 53 -3.30 3.02 13.78
N ASP A 54 -4.15 3.95 13.46
CA ASP A 54 -3.85 5.26 12.87
C ASP A 54 -2.93 6.09 13.80
N GLU A 55 -3.30 6.25 15.08
CA GLU A 55 -2.44 6.89 16.08
C GLU A 55 -1.07 6.23 16.17
N ASN A 56 -1.00 4.89 16.14
CA ASN A 56 0.27 4.16 16.19
C ASN A 56 1.08 4.31 14.88
N PHE A 57 0.43 4.50 13.75
CA PHE A 57 1.10 4.70 12.47
C PHE A 57 1.79 6.07 12.41
N GLU A 58 1.14 7.10 12.93
CA GLU A 58 1.63 8.48 12.94
C GLU A 58 2.70 8.73 14.00
N ARG A 59 2.56 8.17 15.19
CA ARG A 59 3.43 8.50 16.32
C ARG A 59 4.89 8.10 16.08
N ALA A 60 5.81 8.93 16.59
CA ALA A 60 7.22 8.57 16.65
C ALA A 60 7.47 7.56 17.78
N PHE A 61 8.16 6.47 17.44
CA PHE A 61 8.64 5.49 18.41
C PHE A 61 9.98 5.91 19.01
N LEU A 62 10.20 5.56 20.25
CA LEU A 62 11.42 5.83 20.99
C LEU A 62 12.38 4.61 20.94
N PRO A 63 13.66 4.79 21.27
CA PRO A 63 14.60 3.68 21.39
C PRO A 63 14.15 2.60 22.38
N GLU A 64 13.49 3.00 23.47
CA GLU A 64 12.94 2.09 24.49
C GLU A 64 11.76 1.27 23.94
N GLU A 65 11.14 1.71 22.85
CA GLU A 65 10.04 1.04 22.15
C GLU A 65 10.54 0.20 20.96
N GLY A 66 11.85 0.16 20.70
CA GLY A 66 12.48 -0.70 19.72
C GLY A 66 13.08 0.00 18.49
N VAL A 67 13.14 1.34 18.46
CA VAL A 67 13.84 2.07 17.40
C VAL A 67 15.33 1.97 17.58
N GLY A 68 16.02 1.49 16.57
CA GLY A 68 17.47 1.44 16.56
C GLY A 68 18.05 0.06 16.95
N PRO A 69 19.38 -0.05 17.06
CA PRO A 69 20.38 1.05 17.08
C PRO A 69 20.57 1.74 15.73
N ILE A 70 20.30 1.09 14.62
CA ILE A 70 20.23 1.66 13.26
C ILE A 70 18.80 1.62 12.74
N PHE A 71 18.36 2.57 11.92
CA PHE A 71 16.97 2.67 11.45
C PHE A 71 16.87 3.59 10.22
N ASN A 72 15.71 3.59 9.54
CA ASN A 72 15.41 4.53 8.45
C ASN A 72 14.49 5.66 8.91
N ASN A 73 13.48 5.37 9.74
CA ASN A 73 12.58 6.37 10.28
C ASN A 73 12.06 5.94 11.65
N VAL A 74 11.53 6.89 12.42
CA VAL A 74 10.99 6.66 13.75
C VAL A 74 9.49 6.40 13.78
N SER A 75 8.79 6.63 12.66
CA SER A 75 7.35 6.36 12.50
C SER A 75 7.06 5.76 11.13
N CYS A 76 5.89 5.12 10.99
CA CYS A 76 5.43 4.65 9.69
C CYS A 76 5.11 5.84 8.77
N GLU A 77 4.39 6.84 9.29
CA GLU A 77 4.04 8.06 8.57
C GLU A 77 5.27 8.83 8.07
N GLY A 78 6.38 8.76 8.77
CA GLY A 78 7.63 9.40 8.35
C GLY A 78 8.14 8.94 6.97
N CYS A 79 7.70 7.76 6.50
CA CYS A 79 7.95 7.26 5.13
C CYS A 79 6.67 7.22 4.28
N HIS A 80 5.50 7.10 4.90
CA HIS A 80 4.18 6.93 4.25
C HIS A 80 3.21 8.06 4.66
N PRO A 81 3.51 9.33 4.34
CA PRO A 81 2.70 10.45 4.80
C PRO A 81 1.24 10.33 4.32
N GLY A 82 0.29 10.52 5.25
CA GLY A 82 -1.14 10.38 5.01
C GLY A 82 -1.53 8.99 4.53
N ASP A 83 -0.95 7.93 5.10
CA ASP A 83 -1.15 6.51 4.74
C ASP A 83 -0.86 6.19 3.27
N GLY A 84 -0.32 7.15 2.58
CA GLY A 84 -0.14 7.14 1.14
C GLY A 84 1.21 6.62 0.69
N ARG A 85 1.52 6.98 -0.53
CA ARG A 85 2.82 6.72 -1.15
C ARG A 85 3.82 7.80 -0.73
N GLY A 86 4.97 7.39 -0.23
CA GLY A 86 6.07 8.30 0.03
C GLY A 86 6.69 8.89 -1.24
N SER A 87 7.31 10.04 -1.08
CA SER A 87 8.10 10.68 -2.14
C SER A 87 9.46 9.98 -2.31
N ARG A 88 10.17 10.37 -3.38
CA ARG A 88 11.53 9.89 -3.61
C ARG A 88 12.49 10.19 -2.46
N ASP A 89 12.31 11.32 -1.79
CA ASP A 89 13.20 11.75 -0.68
C ASP A 89 13.01 10.90 0.59
N LEU A 90 11.92 10.12 0.65
CA LEU A 90 11.62 9.19 1.74
C LEU A 90 12.03 7.75 1.41
N GLY A 91 12.62 7.52 0.23
CA GLY A 91 13.07 6.19 -0.19
C GLY A 91 14.34 5.76 0.49
N PHE A 92 14.62 4.47 0.38
CA PHE A 92 15.82 3.83 0.92
C PHE A 92 16.42 2.83 -0.08
N PHE A 93 17.65 2.44 0.16
CA PHE A 93 18.29 1.39 -0.62
C PHE A 93 18.00 0.02 -0.04
N ARG A 94 17.70 -0.93 -0.93
CA ARG A 94 17.78 -2.36 -0.63
C ARG A 94 18.99 -2.92 -1.34
N PHE A 95 19.64 -3.88 -0.69
CA PHE A 95 20.77 -4.60 -1.28
C PHE A 95 20.53 -6.10 -1.24
N SER A 96 21.13 -6.81 -2.20
CA SER A 96 21.04 -8.25 -2.35
C SER A 96 22.32 -8.81 -2.95
N ASN A 97 22.52 -10.09 -2.79
CA ASN A 97 23.59 -10.82 -3.45
C ASN A 97 22.97 -11.79 -4.47
N GLY A 98 22.76 -11.32 -5.69
CA GLY A 98 22.00 -12.06 -6.70
C GLY A 98 20.54 -12.27 -6.28
N ALA A 99 20.09 -13.52 -6.23
CA ALA A 99 18.75 -13.88 -5.77
C ALA A 99 18.62 -13.92 -4.23
N ASP A 100 19.74 -13.86 -3.50
CA ASP A 100 19.77 -13.87 -2.05
C ASP A 100 19.52 -12.45 -1.49
N LEU A 101 18.68 -12.32 -0.47
CA LEU A 101 18.39 -11.07 0.22
C LEU A 101 19.53 -10.60 1.13
N ALA A 102 20.66 -11.31 1.14
CA ALA A 102 21.88 -10.98 1.88
C ALA A 102 21.66 -10.74 3.39
N PHE A 103 20.84 -11.56 4.02
CA PHE A 103 20.56 -11.47 5.47
C PHE A 103 21.84 -11.59 6.31
N ASP A 104 22.77 -12.43 5.90
CA ASP A 104 24.05 -12.61 6.58
C ASP A 104 24.95 -11.35 6.56
N LEU A 105 24.64 -10.42 5.66
CA LEU A 105 25.32 -9.13 5.52
C LEU A 105 24.51 -7.95 6.12
N GLY A 106 23.39 -8.24 6.80
CA GLY A 106 22.50 -7.22 7.34
C GLY A 106 21.36 -6.81 6.40
N GLY A 107 21.28 -7.39 5.18
CA GLY A 107 20.24 -7.09 4.20
C GLY A 107 18.82 -7.55 4.61
N PRO A 108 17.87 -7.27 3.77
CA PRO A 108 17.98 -6.58 2.48
C PRO A 108 17.89 -5.05 2.54
N GLN A 109 17.55 -4.46 3.68
CA GLN A 109 17.29 -3.03 3.80
C GLN A 109 18.47 -2.31 4.44
N HIS A 110 19.03 -1.33 3.75
CA HIS A 110 20.02 -0.43 4.31
C HIS A 110 19.37 0.56 5.27
N GLN A 111 19.94 0.68 6.47
CA GLN A 111 19.50 1.61 7.51
C GLN A 111 20.38 2.86 7.46
N ASP A 112 19.81 3.99 7.08
CA ASP A 112 20.56 5.23 6.80
C ASP A 112 20.73 6.16 8.03
N LYS A 113 20.15 5.76 9.17
CA LYS A 113 20.23 6.51 10.45
C LYS A 113 20.69 5.60 11.58
N ALA A 114 21.25 6.20 12.61
CA ALA A 114 21.70 5.52 13.82
C ALA A 114 21.45 6.36 15.07
N LEU A 115 21.32 5.70 16.22
CA LEU A 115 21.27 6.39 17.51
C LEU A 115 22.61 7.08 17.81
N PRO A 116 22.63 8.14 18.65
CA PRO A 116 23.84 8.83 19.02
C PRO A 116 24.91 7.88 19.55
N GLY A 117 26.11 7.95 18.97
CA GLY A 117 27.24 7.11 19.34
C GLY A 117 27.28 5.72 18.67
N VAL A 118 26.30 5.40 17.85
CA VAL A 118 26.29 4.17 17.03
C VAL A 118 26.80 4.51 15.63
N PRO A 119 27.71 3.72 15.05
CA PRO A 119 28.13 3.89 13.66
C PRO A 119 26.96 3.71 12.70
N LEU A 120 26.95 4.47 11.62
CA LEU A 120 26.01 4.25 10.51
C LEU A 120 26.29 2.90 9.84
N GLU A 121 25.25 2.26 9.33
CA GLU A 121 25.41 1.05 8.53
C GLU A 121 26.12 1.38 7.22
N GLU A 122 27.11 0.57 6.88
CA GLU A 122 27.79 0.65 5.59
C GLU A 122 27.25 -0.42 4.65
N ILE A 123 27.00 -0.03 3.40
CA ILE A 123 26.57 -0.99 2.37
C ILE A 123 27.76 -1.90 2.06
N PRO A 124 27.62 -3.24 2.20
CA PRO A 124 28.70 -4.17 1.91
C PRO A 124 29.19 -4.06 0.45
N PRO A 125 30.48 -4.23 0.19
CA PRO A 125 31.00 -4.18 -1.17
C PRO A 125 30.49 -5.38 -2.00
N GLY A 126 30.23 -5.14 -3.29
CA GLY A 126 29.87 -6.20 -4.24
C GLY A 126 28.41 -6.64 -4.22
N VAL A 127 27.55 -6.01 -3.42
CA VAL A 127 26.11 -6.27 -3.44
C VAL A 127 25.39 -5.50 -4.56
N ASN A 128 24.28 -6.04 -5.02
CA ASN A 128 23.37 -5.31 -5.93
C ASN A 128 22.51 -4.33 -5.14
N LEU A 129 22.33 -3.14 -5.68
CA LEU A 129 21.54 -2.07 -5.05
C LEU A 129 20.27 -1.80 -5.83
N SER A 130 19.18 -1.58 -5.09
CA SER A 130 17.89 -1.16 -5.63
C SER A 130 17.29 -0.07 -4.74
N PHE A 131 17.06 1.10 -5.33
CA PHE A 131 16.37 2.18 -4.62
C PHE A 131 14.85 1.91 -4.62
N ARG A 132 14.23 2.03 -3.45
CA ARG A 132 12.81 1.79 -3.24
C ARG A 132 12.14 3.01 -2.66
N MET A 133 11.06 3.45 -3.29
CA MET A 133 10.15 4.43 -2.73
C MET A 133 9.09 3.72 -1.86
N PRO A 134 8.67 4.33 -0.75
CA PRO A 134 7.59 3.78 0.06
C PRO A 134 6.31 3.64 -0.76
N PRO A 135 5.74 2.43 -0.90
CA PRO A 135 4.47 2.22 -1.59
C PRO A 135 3.31 2.75 -0.75
N PRO A 136 2.10 2.92 -1.33
CA PRO A 136 0.90 3.18 -0.54
C PRO A 136 0.64 2.01 0.42
N VAL A 137 0.15 2.30 1.62
CA VAL A 137 -0.16 1.31 2.66
C VAL A 137 -1.64 1.09 2.89
N PHE A 138 -2.50 1.95 2.34
CA PHE A 138 -3.96 1.81 2.41
C PHE A 138 -4.42 0.57 1.62
N GLY A 139 -5.45 -0.09 2.13
CA GLY A 139 -6.09 -1.22 1.45
C GLY A 139 -5.26 -2.50 1.35
N VAL A 140 -4.06 -2.54 1.93
CA VAL A 140 -3.15 -3.71 1.82
C VAL A 140 -3.76 -4.98 2.40
N GLY A 141 -4.54 -4.87 3.48
CA GLY A 141 -5.27 -6.01 4.05
C GLY A 141 -6.28 -6.66 3.10
N LEU A 142 -6.76 -5.95 2.09
CA LEU A 142 -7.63 -6.52 1.05
C LEU A 142 -6.85 -7.48 0.13
N LEU A 143 -5.56 -7.26 -0.06
CA LEU A 143 -4.70 -8.15 -0.85
C LEU A 143 -4.53 -9.51 -0.17
N GLU A 144 -4.49 -9.55 1.16
CA GLU A 144 -4.40 -10.80 1.93
C GLU A 144 -5.63 -11.69 1.78
N SER A 145 -6.77 -11.12 1.36
CA SER A 145 -8.01 -11.88 1.12
C SER A 145 -8.05 -12.56 -0.27
N ILE A 146 -7.08 -12.26 -1.15
CA ILE A 146 -6.99 -12.90 -2.46
C ILE A 146 -6.48 -14.33 -2.27
N PRO A 147 -7.26 -15.37 -2.69
CA PRO A 147 -6.81 -16.75 -2.56
C PRO A 147 -5.52 -16.99 -3.37
N GLU A 148 -4.57 -17.70 -2.77
CA GLU A 148 -3.31 -18.10 -3.43
C GLU A 148 -3.52 -18.71 -4.82
N GLY A 149 -4.52 -19.60 -4.95
CA GLY A 149 -4.85 -20.21 -6.24
C GLY A 149 -5.26 -19.21 -7.33
N SER A 150 -5.82 -18.05 -6.94
CA SER A 150 -6.16 -16.99 -7.89
C SER A 150 -4.92 -16.26 -8.39
N ILE A 151 -3.89 -16.12 -7.55
CA ILE A 151 -2.61 -15.51 -7.94
C ILE A 151 -1.85 -16.46 -8.89
N LEU A 152 -1.76 -17.74 -8.51
CA LEU A 152 -1.08 -18.75 -9.31
C LEU A 152 -1.77 -19.01 -10.67
N ALA A 153 -3.08 -18.86 -10.72
CA ALA A 153 -3.84 -19.01 -11.98
C ALA A 153 -3.55 -17.90 -13.02
N ASN A 154 -2.95 -16.79 -12.58
CA ASN A 154 -2.51 -15.72 -13.48
C ASN A 154 -1.02 -15.85 -13.87
N GLU A 155 -0.35 -16.91 -13.43
CA GLU A 155 1.03 -17.18 -13.84
C GLU A 155 1.05 -17.57 -15.32
N ASP A 156 1.86 -16.89 -16.10
CA ASP A 156 2.12 -17.16 -17.51
C ASP A 156 3.62 -16.98 -17.80
N ILE A 157 4.37 -18.03 -17.47
CA ILE A 157 5.84 -17.98 -17.48
C ILE A 157 6.39 -17.92 -18.90
N ASP A 158 5.74 -18.61 -19.81
CA ASP A 158 6.20 -18.86 -21.18
C ASP A 158 5.41 -18.09 -22.26
N ASP A 159 4.54 -17.14 -21.85
CA ASP A 159 3.65 -16.38 -22.75
C ASP A 159 2.79 -17.35 -23.59
N ASP A 160 2.10 -18.28 -22.90
CA ASP A 160 1.34 -19.34 -23.54
C ASP A 160 0.13 -18.83 -24.33
N ASP A 161 -0.41 -17.66 -23.96
CA ASP A 161 -1.52 -17.03 -24.68
C ASP A 161 -1.04 -16.13 -25.84
N GLY A 162 0.26 -15.84 -25.93
CA GLY A 162 0.91 -15.11 -27.03
C GLY A 162 0.59 -13.61 -27.05
N ASP A 163 0.23 -13.03 -25.91
CA ASP A 163 -0.06 -11.58 -25.80
C ASP A 163 1.20 -10.71 -25.66
N GLY A 164 2.35 -11.32 -25.46
CA GLY A 164 3.64 -10.65 -25.28
C GLY A 164 3.94 -10.28 -23.82
N ILE A 165 3.15 -10.73 -22.85
CA ILE A 165 3.31 -10.47 -21.42
C ILE A 165 3.49 -11.81 -20.71
N SER A 166 4.68 -12.07 -20.20
CA SER A 166 4.94 -13.21 -19.33
C SER A 166 5.01 -12.77 -17.87
N GLY A 167 4.59 -13.64 -16.95
CA GLY A 167 4.61 -13.36 -15.53
C GLY A 167 4.81 -14.60 -14.68
N ARG A 168 5.47 -14.42 -13.53
CA ARG A 168 5.67 -15.47 -12.54
C ARG A 168 5.27 -14.96 -11.17
N ALA A 169 4.54 -15.78 -10.41
CA ALA A 169 4.21 -15.48 -9.02
C ALA A 169 5.50 -15.33 -8.20
N ASN A 170 5.62 -14.22 -7.49
CA ASN A 170 6.76 -13.96 -6.61
C ASN A 170 6.57 -14.67 -5.27
N MET A 171 7.37 -15.71 -5.02
CA MET A 171 7.35 -16.44 -3.77
C MET A 171 8.19 -15.74 -2.71
N VAL A 172 7.54 -15.21 -1.68
CA VAL A 172 8.23 -14.60 -0.54
C VAL A 172 8.32 -15.62 0.59
N LEU A 173 9.53 -16.03 0.91
CA LEU A 173 9.79 -16.84 2.09
C LEU A 173 9.80 -15.92 3.31
N ALA A 174 8.74 -15.97 4.12
CA ALA A 174 8.72 -15.28 5.39
C ALA A 174 9.65 -15.97 6.39
N PRO A 175 10.52 -15.22 7.11
CA PRO A 175 11.39 -15.81 8.12
C PRO A 175 10.55 -16.47 9.22
N GLY A 176 10.57 -17.79 9.31
CA GLY A 176 10.26 -18.61 10.49
C GLY A 176 8.86 -18.61 11.08
N TYR A 177 7.96 -17.70 10.74
CA TYR A 177 6.68 -17.54 11.42
C TYR A 177 5.43 -17.52 10.55
N VAL A 178 5.56 -17.49 9.23
CA VAL A 178 4.40 -17.43 8.33
C VAL A 178 4.65 -18.35 7.14
N SER A 179 3.65 -19.12 6.77
CA SER A 179 3.59 -19.82 5.49
C SER A 179 3.87 -18.82 4.36
N ALA A 180 4.48 -19.26 3.28
CA ALA A 180 4.82 -18.43 2.13
C ALA A 180 3.68 -17.47 1.77
N ALA A 181 3.95 -16.17 1.85
CA ALA A 181 3.02 -15.15 1.39
C ALA A 181 3.38 -14.79 -0.05
N TYR A 182 2.40 -14.81 -0.94
CA TYR A 182 2.57 -14.36 -2.31
C TYR A 182 2.39 -12.85 -2.35
N VAL A 183 3.33 -12.16 -2.98
CA VAL A 183 3.21 -10.74 -3.31
C VAL A 183 3.26 -10.67 -4.82
N GLY A 184 2.09 -10.52 -5.43
CA GLY A 184 1.95 -10.29 -6.87
C GLY A 184 2.33 -8.86 -7.25
#